data_a69725d8327c1e09edb5ca0825b79d1f
#
_entry.id   a69725d8327c1e09edb5ca0825b79d1f
#
_cell.length_a   1.000
_cell.length_b   1.000
_cell.length_c   1.000
_cell.angle_alpha   90.00
_cell.angle_beta   90.00
_cell.angle_gamma   90.00
#
_symmetry.space_group_name_H-M   'P 1'
#
loop_
_entity.id
_entity.type
_entity.pdbx_description
1 polymer ?
#
loop_
_entity_poly.entity_id
_entity_poly.type
_entity_poly.pdbx_seq_one_letter_code
_entity_poly.pdbx_strand_id
1 'polypeptide(L)'
;LSDRSTSRMGRRRPFILIGGVTEVLVFLGIGVIAATLEGPTGYWVLFGTYILSMLSSNTGHAAAQGLIPDLIPENKHGIFSGIKAFFELPAPLIFVSFVITKMVEADNIWGALLVLSGVVLTCTLITMFVPEKAIKQPPEKMDWKPILRLVAMTAVFTIIILGSGELVQFVNGLAVDLPDTTALIVTAAMGVVGMVIAVVLGVWASVS
;
A
#
# COMPACT_ATOMS: atom_id res chain seq x y z
N LEU A 1 -8.28 6.07 -12.87
CA LEU A 1 -9.73 6.29 -12.63
C LEU A 1 -9.99 7.66 -12.03
N SER A 2 -9.27 8.08 -11.00
CA SER A 2 -9.46 9.39 -10.36
C SER A 2 -9.27 10.57 -11.33
N ASP A 3 -8.31 10.48 -12.26
CA ASP A 3 -8.02 11.53 -13.25
C ASP A 3 -9.14 11.76 -14.26
N ARG A 4 -10.10 10.87 -14.34
CA ARG A 4 -11.24 10.90 -15.27
C ARG A 4 -12.55 11.27 -14.60
N SER A 5 -12.54 11.51 -13.30
CA SER A 5 -13.75 11.85 -12.57
C SER A 5 -14.24 13.26 -12.92
N THR A 6 -15.50 13.36 -13.28
CA THR A 6 -16.21 14.62 -13.52
C THR A 6 -17.06 15.06 -12.32
N SER A 7 -16.75 14.54 -11.14
CA SER A 7 -17.49 14.85 -9.92
C SER A 7 -17.50 16.33 -9.60
N ARG A 8 -18.64 16.81 -9.08
CA ARG A 8 -18.80 18.18 -8.58
C ARG A 8 -17.90 18.50 -7.37
N MET A 9 -17.49 17.47 -6.64
CA MET A 9 -16.59 17.59 -5.48
C MET A 9 -15.11 17.73 -5.88
N GLY A 10 -14.79 17.73 -7.16
CA GLY A 10 -13.43 17.67 -7.67
C GLY A 10 -13.12 16.30 -8.26
N ARG A 11 -11.93 16.17 -8.86
CA ARG A 11 -11.51 14.96 -9.57
C ARG A 11 -11.07 13.85 -8.62
N ARG A 12 -10.30 14.19 -7.59
CA ARG A 12 -9.60 13.25 -6.70
C ARG A 12 -10.26 13.06 -5.34
N ARG A 13 -10.92 14.11 -4.81
CA ARG A 13 -11.57 14.08 -3.50
C ARG A 13 -12.54 12.91 -3.29
N PRO A 14 -13.43 12.54 -4.24
CA PRO A 14 -14.35 11.41 -4.04
C PRO A 14 -13.62 10.10 -3.77
N PHE A 15 -12.47 9.88 -4.44
CA PHE A 15 -11.68 8.66 -4.26
C PHE A 15 -10.94 8.65 -2.92
N ILE A 16 -10.46 9.81 -2.46
CA ILE A 16 -9.86 9.95 -1.12
C ILE A 16 -10.91 9.70 -0.05
N LEU A 17 -12.11 10.25 -0.22
CA LEU A 17 -13.20 10.07 0.73
C LEU A 17 -13.65 8.60 0.79
N ILE A 18 -13.89 7.98 -0.36
CA ILE A 18 -14.28 6.57 -0.43
C ILE A 18 -13.18 5.69 0.17
N GLY A 19 -11.92 5.91 -0.21
CA GLY A 19 -10.79 5.16 0.35
C GLY A 19 -10.71 5.31 1.87
N GLY A 20 -10.71 6.53 2.39
CA GLY A 20 -10.60 6.79 3.83
C GLY A 20 -11.78 6.25 4.64
N VAL A 21 -13.01 6.43 4.18
CA VAL A 21 -14.20 5.91 4.87
C VAL A 21 -14.23 4.38 4.84
N THR A 22 -13.92 3.77 3.71
CA THR A 22 -13.85 2.30 3.61
C THR A 22 -12.75 1.75 4.52
N GLU A 23 -11.58 2.40 4.61
CA GLU A 23 -10.50 2.00 5.50
C GLU A 23 -10.91 2.03 6.97
N VAL A 24 -11.64 3.08 7.41
CA VAL A 24 -12.20 3.15 8.77
C VAL A 24 -13.17 2.00 9.03
N LEU A 25 -14.06 1.70 8.10
CA LEU A 25 -15.00 0.57 8.22
C LEU A 25 -14.26 -0.78 8.30
N VAL A 26 -13.19 -0.92 7.54
CA VAL A 26 -12.34 -2.12 7.55
C VAL A 26 -11.63 -2.27 8.90
N PHE A 27 -11.05 -1.21 9.46
CA PHE A 27 -10.42 -1.27 10.79
C PHE A 27 -11.42 -1.69 11.88
N LEU A 28 -12.62 -1.14 11.87
CA LEU A 28 -13.68 -1.56 12.78
C LEU A 28 -14.10 -3.02 12.54
N GLY A 29 -14.18 -3.43 11.28
CA GLY A 29 -14.45 -4.80 10.88
C GLY A 29 -13.39 -5.79 11.37
N ILE A 30 -12.10 -5.45 11.28
CA ILE A 30 -11.00 -6.25 11.83
C ILE A 30 -11.18 -6.46 13.34
N GLY A 31 -11.54 -5.39 14.06
CA GLY A 31 -11.78 -5.48 15.50
C GLY A 31 -12.93 -6.43 15.84
N VAL A 32 -14.05 -6.36 15.12
CA VAL A 32 -15.19 -7.27 15.29
C VAL A 32 -14.79 -8.72 14.97
N ILE A 33 -14.13 -8.94 13.85
CA ILE A 33 -13.71 -10.28 13.39
C ILE A 33 -12.76 -10.89 14.41
N ALA A 34 -11.76 -10.14 14.89
CA ALA A 34 -10.81 -10.62 15.88
C ALA A 34 -11.47 -10.96 17.22
N ALA A 35 -12.57 -10.28 17.58
CA ALA A 35 -13.31 -10.54 18.81
C ALA A 35 -14.35 -11.68 18.71
N THR A 36 -14.79 -12.05 17.49
CA THR A 36 -15.94 -12.95 17.32
C THR A 36 -15.62 -14.23 16.56
N LEU A 37 -14.57 -14.26 15.76
CA LEU A 37 -14.24 -15.40 14.90
C LEU A 37 -12.89 -15.99 15.28
N GLU A 38 -12.88 -17.31 15.50
CA GLU A 38 -11.69 -18.08 15.82
C GLU A 38 -11.40 -19.14 14.74
N GLY A 39 -10.18 -19.69 14.79
CA GLY A 39 -9.76 -20.79 13.93
C GLY A 39 -9.63 -20.43 12.44
N PRO A 40 -9.67 -21.43 11.54
CA PRO A 40 -9.44 -21.23 10.11
C PRO A 40 -10.42 -20.25 9.45
N THR A 41 -11.67 -20.23 9.90
CA THR A 41 -12.69 -19.30 9.38
C THR A 41 -12.33 -17.84 9.69
N GLY A 42 -11.94 -17.56 10.95
CA GLY A 42 -11.48 -16.24 11.36
C GLY A 42 -10.29 -15.79 10.53
N TYR A 43 -9.31 -16.67 10.30
CA TYR A 43 -8.14 -16.39 9.45
C TYR A 43 -8.54 -15.97 8.02
N TRP A 44 -9.39 -16.73 7.34
CA TRP A 44 -9.78 -16.41 5.95
C TRP A 44 -10.60 -15.13 5.83
N VAL A 45 -11.46 -14.86 6.81
CA VAL A 45 -12.25 -13.63 6.86
C VAL A 45 -11.34 -12.43 7.12
N LEU A 46 -10.38 -12.52 8.05
CA LEU A 46 -9.36 -11.47 8.27
C LEU A 46 -8.51 -11.26 7.02
N PHE A 47 -8.10 -12.33 6.35
CA PHE A 47 -7.32 -12.22 5.11
C PHE A 47 -8.10 -11.48 4.00
N GLY A 48 -9.38 -11.81 3.80
CA GLY A 48 -10.24 -11.09 2.85
C GLY A 48 -10.43 -9.62 3.23
N THR A 49 -10.61 -9.34 4.53
CA THR A 49 -10.73 -7.98 5.05
C THR A 49 -9.42 -7.19 4.87
N TYR A 50 -8.27 -7.84 5.05
CA TYR A 50 -6.96 -7.24 4.77
C TYR A 50 -6.78 -6.88 3.28
N ILE A 51 -7.22 -7.73 2.36
CA ILE A 51 -7.22 -7.40 0.92
C ILE A 51 -8.08 -6.17 0.66
N LEU A 52 -9.25 -6.08 1.28
CA LEU A 52 -10.13 -4.92 1.16
C LEU A 52 -9.47 -3.65 1.71
N SER A 53 -8.76 -3.73 2.85
CA SER A 53 -7.94 -2.64 3.38
C SER A 53 -6.90 -2.18 2.37
N MET A 54 -6.14 -3.10 1.78
CA MET A 54 -5.14 -2.76 0.76
C MET A 54 -5.75 -2.04 -0.45
N LEU A 55 -6.90 -2.49 -0.94
CA LEU A 55 -7.60 -1.84 -2.06
C LEU A 55 -8.09 -0.43 -1.68
N SER A 56 -8.64 -0.29 -0.49
CA SER A 56 -9.16 0.97 0.05
C SER A 56 -8.05 1.99 0.23
N SER A 57 -7.00 1.62 0.95
CA SER A 57 -5.84 2.45 1.21
C SER A 57 -5.15 2.89 -0.08
N ASN A 58 -4.90 1.97 -1.01
CA ASN A 58 -4.31 2.30 -2.31
C ASN A 58 -5.18 3.22 -3.16
N THR A 59 -6.52 3.09 -3.07
CA THR A 59 -7.44 3.98 -3.79
C THR A 59 -7.33 5.41 -3.29
N GLY A 60 -7.36 5.61 -1.97
CA GLY A 60 -7.19 6.92 -1.35
C GLY A 60 -5.79 7.49 -1.58
N HIS A 61 -4.77 6.68 -1.41
CA HIS A 61 -3.37 7.07 -1.56
C HIS A 61 -3.03 7.49 -3.01
N ALA A 62 -3.44 6.72 -4.01
CA ALA A 62 -3.22 7.05 -5.42
C ALA A 62 -3.90 8.38 -5.81
N ALA A 63 -5.10 8.63 -5.29
CA ALA A 63 -5.77 9.90 -5.51
C ALA A 63 -5.07 11.07 -4.80
N ALA A 64 -4.62 10.89 -3.56
CA ALA A 64 -3.88 11.88 -2.79
C ALA A 64 -2.52 12.23 -3.41
N GLN A 65 -1.80 11.23 -3.95
CA GLN A 65 -0.54 11.42 -4.66
C GLN A 65 -0.64 12.43 -5.81
N GLY A 66 -1.73 12.41 -6.52
CA GLY A 66 -1.94 13.31 -7.64
C GLY A 66 -2.31 14.73 -7.25
N LEU A 67 -2.63 15.03 -6.00
CA LEU A 67 -2.96 16.41 -5.58
C LEU A 67 -1.75 17.35 -5.67
N ILE A 68 -0.54 16.85 -5.43
CA ILE A 68 0.68 17.67 -5.48
C ILE A 68 0.89 18.29 -6.88
N PRO A 69 0.97 17.48 -7.97
CA PRO A 69 1.15 18.05 -9.30
C PRO A 69 -0.04 18.89 -9.78
N ASP A 70 -1.24 18.63 -9.26
CA ASP A 70 -2.44 19.38 -9.67
C ASP A 70 -2.58 20.75 -9.00
N LEU A 71 -2.05 20.91 -7.78
CA LEU A 71 -2.29 22.10 -6.95
C LEU A 71 -1.06 22.97 -6.76
N ILE A 72 0.14 22.42 -6.91
CA ILE A 72 1.39 23.07 -6.56
C ILE A 72 2.15 23.45 -7.83
N PRO A 73 2.71 24.69 -7.93
CA PRO A 73 3.56 25.07 -9.05
C PRO A 73 4.80 24.19 -9.15
N GLU A 74 5.25 23.91 -10.36
CA GLU A 74 6.37 23.00 -10.66
C GLU A 74 7.65 23.33 -9.89
N ASN A 75 7.96 24.62 -9.72
CA ASN A 75 9.14 25.09 -9.00
C ASN A 75 9.13 24.75 -7.48
N LYS A 76 8.00 24.32 -6.93
CA LYS A 76 7.83 23.93 -5.52
C LYS A 76 7.59 22.44 -5.33
N HIS A 77 7.46 21.65 -6.39
CA HIS A 77 7.17 20.21 -6.30
C HIS A 77 8.18 19.47 -5.40
N GLY A 78 9.49 19.81 -5.49
CA GLY A 78 10.52 19.17 -4.67
C GLY A 78 10.33 19.35 -3.18
N ILE A 79 10.01 20.58 -2.74
CA ILE A 79 9.78 20.90 -1.32
C ILE A 79 8.55 20.16 -0.79
N PHE A 80 7.44 20.22 -1.52
CA PHE A 80 6.19 19.57 -1.10
C PHE A 80 6.29 18.05 -1.13
N SER A 81 7.01 17.47 -2.10
CA SER A 81 7.30 16.05 -2.14
C SER A 81 8.18 15.60 -0.96
N GLY A 82 9.16 16.41 -0.56
CA GLY A 82 9.98 16.16 0.63
C GLY A 82 9.16 16.18 1.93
N ILE A 83 8.32 17.20 2.11
CA ILE A 83 7.41 17.30 3.26
C ILE A 83 6.46 16.08 3.27
N LYS A 84 5.88 15.74 2.12
CA LYS A 84 5.01 14.57 1.98
C LYS A 84 5.74 13.29 2.40
N ALA A 85 6.94 13.05 1.89
CA ALA A 85 7.73 11.86 2.23
C ALA A 85 8.00 11.74 3.72
N PHE A 86 8.22 12.86 4.42
CA PHE A 86 8.38 12.88 5.88
C PHE A 86 7.10 12.43 6.60
N PHE A 87 5.93 12.91 6.16
CA PHE A 87 4.65 12.52 6.75
C PHE A 87 4.19 11.12 6.31
N GLU A 88 4.72 10.59 5.23
CA GLU A 88 4.31 9.29 4.66
C GLU A 88 5.02 8.10 5.32
N LEU A 89 6.27 8.27 5.77
CA LEU A 89 7.08 7.21 6.38
C LEU A 89 7.47 7.50 7.83
N PRO A 90 8.28 8.53 8.16
CA PRO A 90 8.75 8.72 9.54
C PRO A 90 7.63 9.00 10.53
N ALA A 91 6.69 9.87 10.20
CA ALA A 91 5.63 10.24 11.13
C ALA A 91 4.70 9.07 11.52
N PRO A 92 4.17 8.26 10.57
CA PRO A 92 3.42 7.07 10.91
C PRO A 92 4.23 6.02 11.69
N LEU A 93 5.51 5.83 11.34
CA LEU A 93 6.39 4.91 12.08
C LEU A 93 6.55 5.31 13.55
N ILE A 94 6.82 6.58 13.80
CA ILE A 94 6.92 7.12 15.16
C ILE A 94 5.59 6.95 15.89
N PHE A 95 4.48 7.33 15.25
CA PHE A 95 3.15 7.22 15.86
C PHE A 95 2.79 5.78 16.19
N VAL A 96 2.98 4.83 15.27
CA VAL A 96 2.71 3.42 15.51
C VAL A 96 3.60 2.87 16.63
N SER A 97 4.90 3.15 16.61
CA SER A 97 5.84 2.63 17.61
C SER A 97 5.57 3.15 19.02
N PHE A 98 5.20 4.42 19.17
CA PHE A 98 5.04 5.02 20.50
C PHE A 98 3.61 4.98 21.03
N VAL A 99 2.60 4.93 20.18
CA VAL A 99 1.20 4.97 20.59
C VAL A 99 0.54 3.61 20.39
N ILE A 100 0.52 3.12 19.17
CA ILE A 100 -0.23 1.90 18.83
C ILE A 100 0.39 0.66 19.47
N THR A 101 1.71 0.52 19.41
CA THR A 101 2.41 -0.63 20.01
C THR A 101 2.12 -0.73 21.52
N LYS A 102 2.17 0.39 22.24
CA LYS A 102 1.86 0.39 23.69
C LYS A 102 0.40 0.03 24.00
N MET A 103 -0.54 0.42 23.13
CA MET A 103 -1.94 0.04 23.29
C MET A 103 -2.14 -1.45 23.04
N VAL A 104 -1.46 -2.01 22.05
CA VAL A 104 -1.49 -3.46 21.76
C VAL A 104 -0.82 -4.26 22.87
N GLU A 105 0.33 -3.81 23.40
CA GLU A 105 1.00 -4.42 24.54
C GLU A 105 0.14 -4.44 25.83
N ALA A 106 -0.73 -3.42 25.96
CA ALA A 106 -1.70 -3.33 27.05
C ALA A 106 -3.01 -4.11 26.79
N ASP A 107 -3.02 -4.98 25.76
CA ASP A 107 -4.20 -5.76 25.30
C ASP A 107 -5.42 -4.88 24.92
N ASN A 108 -5.18 -3.62 24.59
CA ASN A 108 -6.22 -2.68 24.20
C ASN A 108 -6.30 -2.52 22.67
N ILE A 109 -6.59 -3.62 21.97
CA ILE A 109 -6.67 -3.69 20.51
C ILE A 109 -7.78 -2.75 19.98
N TRP A 110 -8.93 -2.72 20.64
CA TRP A 110 -10.03 -1.82 20.27
C TRP A 110 -9.63 -0.35 20.35
N GLY A 111 -8.93 0.04 21.40
CA GLY A 111 -8.41 1.39 21.53
C GLY A 111 -7.44 1.74 20.39
N ALA A 112 -6.54 0.83 20.05
CA ALA A 112 -5.62 1.02 18.93
C ALA A 112 -6.34 1.20 17.58
N LEU A 113 -7.35 0.38 17.29
CA LEU A 113 -8.15 0.47 16.07
C LEU A 113 -8.97 1.76 16.01
N LEU A 114 -9.55 2.20 17.12
CA LEU A 114 -10.29 3.46 17.20
C LEU A 114 -9.37 4.67 16.99
N VAL A 115 -8.17 4.66 17.56
CA VAL A 115 -7.18 5.73 17.35
C VAL A 115 -6.74 5.79 15.90
N LEU A 116 -6.41 4.65 15.27
CA LEU A 116 -6.08 4.58 13.85
C LEU A 116 -7.23 5.06 12.97
N SER A 117 -8.45 4.60 13.24
CA SER A 117 -9.66 5.03 12.53
C SER A 117 -9.89 6.55 12.67
N GLY A 118 -9.68 7.10 13.86
CA GLY A 118 -9.79 8.52 14.14
C GLY A 118 -8.77 9.35 13.36
N VAL A 119 -7.52 8.90 13.28
CA VAL A 119 -6.46 9.56 12.49
C VAL A 119 -6.81 9.54 11.01
N VAL A 120 -7.15 8.37 10.45
CA VAL A 120 -7.51 8.23 9.03
C VAL A 120 -8.72 9.11 8.68
N LEU A 121 -9.76 9.07 9.51
CA LEU A 121 -10.95 9.89 9.29
C LEU A 121 -10.64 11.38 9.33
N THR A 122 -9.88 11.83 10.33
CA THR A 122 -9.49 13.23 10.48
C THR A 122 -8.66 13.70 9.29
N CYS A 123 -7.66 12.96 8.86
CA CYS A 123 -6.85 13.28 7.70
C CYS A 123 -7.69 13.30 6.41
N THR A 124 -8.60 12.35 6.25
CA THR A 124 -9.53 12.30 5.12
C THR A 124 -10.44 13.55 5.09
N LEU A 125 -11.02 13.91 6.22
CA LEU A 125 -11.88 15.11 6.33
C LEU A 125 -11.10 16.40 6.07
N ILE A 126 -9.90 16.54 6.62
CA ILE A 126 -9.03 17.71 6.36
C ILE A 126 -8.75 17.83 4.85
N THR A 127 -8.49 16.71 4.17
CA THR A 127 -8.22 16.72 2.73
C THR A 127 -9.44 17.17 1.91
N MET A 128 -10.67 17.04 2.44
CA MET A 128 -11.87 17.56 1.77
C MET A 128 -11.94 19.09 1.72
N PHE A 129 -11.18 19.80 2.54
CA PHE A 129 -11.10 21.26 2.46
C PHE A 129 -10.13 21.78 1.40
N VAL A 130 -9.29 20.92 0.82
CA VAL A 130 -8.33 21.31 -0.23
C VAL A 130 -9.11 21.78 -1.48
N PRO A 131 -8.90 23.00 -2.01
CA PRO A 131 -9.64 23.48 -3.18
C PRO A 131 -9.20 22.75 -4.45
N GLU A 132 -10.06 21.92 -5.00
CA GLU A 132 -9.84 21.23 -6.27
C GLU A 132 -10.83 21.73 -7.33
N LYS A 133 -10.31 22.07 -8.51
CA LYS A 133 -11.16 22.53 -9.63
C LYS A 133 -11.76 21.33 -10.35
N ALA A 134 -13.08 21.32 -10.51
CA ALA A 134 -13.76 20.32 -11.33
C ALA A 134 -13.37 20.50 -12.80
N ILE A 135 -12.98 19.42 -13.47
CA ILE A 135 -12.67 19.41 -14.90
C ILE A 135 -13.98 19.28 -15.66
N LYS A 136 -14.26 20.24 -16.55
CA LYS A 136 -15.45 20.26 -17.40
C LYS A 136 -15.28 19.52 -18.73
N GLN A 137 -14.07 19.10 -19.06
CA GLN A 137 -13.79 18.43 -20.33
C GLN A 137 -14.09 16.94 -20.23
N PRO A 138 -14.70 16.32 -21.26
CA PRO A 138 -14.90 14.89 -21.27
C PRO A 138 -13.53 14.18 -21.25
N PRO A 139 -13.41 13.11 -20.47
CA PRO A 139 -12.14 12.38 -20.38
C PRO A 139 -11.79 11.73 -21.71
N GLU A 140 -10.53 11.78 -22.09
CA GLU A 140 -10.01 11.08 -23.27
C GLU A 140 -10.29 9.58 -23.17
N LYS A 141 -10.40 8.89 -24.34
CA LYS A 141 -10.58 7.44 -24.36
C LYS A 141 -9.45 6.74 -23.63
N MET A 142 -9.81 5.76 -22.81
CA MET A 142 -8.83 4.99 -22.02
C MET A 142 -7.99 4.11 -22.95
N ASP A 143 -6.68 4.31 -22.99
CA ASP A 143 -5.78 3.35 -23.60
C ASP A 143 -5.52 2.21 -22.59
N TRP A 144 -5.98 1.02 -22.94
CA TRP A 144 -5.82 -0.17 -22.12
C TRP A 144 -4.43 -0.80 -22.22
N LYS A 145 -3.66 -0.50 -23.25
CA LYS A 145 -2.33 -1.10 -23.48
C LYS A 145 -1.35 -0.81 -22.34
N PRO A 146 -1.17 0.45 -21.87
CA PRO A 146 -0.29 0.73 -20.74
C PRO A 146 -0.74 0.04 -19.44
N ILE A 147 -2.07 -0.05 -19.24
CA ILE A 147 -2.63 -0.70 -18.04
C ILE A 147 -2.36 -2.19 -18.06
N LEU A 148 -2.64 -2.86 -19.18
CA LEU A 148 -2.38 -4.30 -19.34
C LEU A 148 -0.88 -4.60 -19.24
N ARG A 149 -0.02 -3.75 -19.80
CA ARG A 149 1.43 -3.86 -19.68
C ARG A 149 1.85 -3.76 -18.21
N LEU A 150 1.36 -2.78 -17.47
CA LEU A 150 1.66 -2.62 -16.05
C LEU A 150 1.23 -3.85 -15.24
N VAL A 151 0.01 -4.35 -15.45
CA VAL A 151 -0.51 -5.54 -14.78
C VAL A 151 0.34 -6.78 -15.11
N ALA A 152 0.69 -6.98 -16.38
CA ALA A 152 1.54 -8.07 -16.80
C ALA A 152 2.94 -8.00 -16.16
N MET A 153 3.55 -6.81 -16.14
CA MET A 153 4.85 -6.59 -15.49
C MET A 153 4.78 -6.87 -13.98
N THR A 154 3.73 -6.40 -13.31
CA THR A 154 3.52 -6.66 -11.88
C THR A 154 3.35 -8.16 -11.62
N ALA A 155 2.56 -8.86 -12.45
CA ALA A 155 2.38 -10.30 -12.32
C ALA A 155 3.69 -11.07 -12.50
N VAL A 156 4.48 -10.73 -13.53
CA VAL A 156 5.80 -11.35 -13.76
C VAL A 156 6.73 -11.09 -12.57
N PHE A 157 6.79 -9.85 -12.07
CA PHE A 157 7.60 -9.50 -10.93
C PHE A 157 7.19 -10.28 -9.66
N THR A 158 5.89 -10.40 -9.43
CA THR A 158 5.35 -11.17 -8.29
C THR A 158 5.72 -12.66 -8.40
N ILE A 159 5.60 -13.25 -9.59
CA ILE A 159 5.99 -14.66 -9.82
C ILE A 159 7.48 -14.86 -9.56
N ILE A 160 8.33 -13.91 -9.98
CA ILE A 160 9.78 -14.00 -9.75
C ILE A 160 10.07 -13.92 -8.24
N ILE A 161 9.43 -13.01 -7.50
CA ILE A 161 9.63 -12.89 -6.04
C ILE A 161 9.17 -14.16 -5.33
N LEU A 162 7.98 -14.66 -5.63
CA LEU A 162 7.46 -15.89 -5.03
C LEU A 162 8.33 -17.09 -5.38
N GLY A 163 8.70 -17.25 -6.65
CA GLY A 163 9.58 -18.31 -7.11
C GLY A 163 10.98 -18.25 -6.49
N SER A 164 11.54 -17.07 -6.29
CA SER A 164 12.81 -16.91 -5.57
C SER A 164 12.69 -17.27 -4.09
N GLY A 165 11.57 -16.98 -3.45
CA GLY A 165 11.29 -17.38 -2.06
C GLY A 165 11.23 -18.91 -1.91
N GLU A 166 10.49 -19.59 -2.78
CA GLU A 166 10.41 -21.05 -2.81
C GLU A 166 11.78 -21.69 -3.09
N LEU A 167 12.56 -21.12 -4.01
CA LEU A 167 13.90 -21.60 -4.32
C LEU A 167 14.83 -21.46 -3.10
N VAL A 168 14.75 -20.35 -2.38
CA VAL A 168 15.52 -20.14 -1.14
C VAL A 168 15.13 -21.17 -0.07
N GLN A 169 13.85 -21.45 0.10
CA GLN A 169 13.37 -22.47 1.05
C GLN A 169 13.85 -23.87 0.65
N PHE A 170 13.80 -24.19 -0.64
CA PHE A 170 14.30 -25.47 -1.16
C PHE A 170 15.80 -25.65 -0.90
N VAL A 171 16.61 -24.61 -1.19
CA VAL A 171 18.06 -24.64 -0.94
C VAL A 171 18.38 -24.70 0.55
N ASN A 172 17.64 -23.97 1.39
CA ASN A 172 17.79 -24.08 2.84
C ASN A 172 17.46 -25.50 3.35
N GLY A 173 16.46 -26.15 2.76
CA GLY A 173 16.14 -27.56 3.05
C GLY A 173 17.27 -28.54 2.69
N LEU A 174 18.02 -28.25 1.62
CA LEU A 174 19.22 -29.03 1.24
C LEU A 174 20.44 -28.67 2.09
N ALA A 175 20.46 -27.48 2.69
CA ALA A 175 21.59 -26.96 3.45
C ALA A 175 21.49 -27.21 4.96
N VAL A 176 20.54 -28.04 5.40
CA VAL A 176 20.31 -28.33 6.85
C VAL A 176 21.56 -28.87 7.55
N ASP A 177 22.46 -29.53 6.80
CA ASP A 177 23.73 -30.09 7.33
C ASP A 177 24.91 -29.10 7.26
N LEU A 178 24.70 -27.86 6.77
CA LEU A 178 25.76 -26.86 6.68
C LEU A 178 25.87 -26.04 7.96
N PRO A 179 27.08 -25.55 8.32
CA PRO A 179 27.24 -24.60 9.42
C PRO A 179 26.35 -23.35 9.21
N ASP A 180 25.74 -22.83 10.27
CA ASP A 180 24.80 -21.69 10.25
C ASP A 180 25.32 -20.48 9.45
N THR A 181 26.61 -20.17 9.54
CA THR A 181 27.24 -19.10 8.77
C THR A 181 27.24 -19.35 7.26
N THR A 182 27.44 -20.61 6.83
CA THR A 182 27.43 -20.98 5.41
C THR A 182 26.01 -20.96 4.85
N ALA A 183 25.04 -21.46 5.60
CA ALA A 183 23.62 -21.40 5.23
C ALA A 183 23.14 -19.93 5.08
N LEU A 184 23.54 -19.05 5.98
CA LEU A 184 23.21 -17.62 5.93
C LEU A 184 23.83 -16.93 4.72
N ILE A 185 25.08 -17.21 4.38
CA ILE A 185 25.74 -16.66 3.19
C ILE A 185 25.07 -17.13 1.91
N VAL A 186 24.75 -18.43 1.80
CA VAL A 186 24.06 -18.98 0.63
C VAL A 186 22.69 -18.35 0.45
N THR A 187 21.91 -18.23 1.51
CA THR A 187 20.59 -17.59 1.48
C THR A 187 20.67 -16.13 1.07
N ALA A 188 21.62 -15.37 1.64
CA ALA A 188 21.84 -13.97 1.29
C ALA A 188 22.26 -13.81 -0.18
N ALA A 189 23.20 -14.64 -0.66
CA ALA A 189 23.66 -14.61 -2.05
C ALA A 189 22.52 -14.92 -3.03
N MET A 190 21.67 -15.90 -2.74
CA MET A 190 20.50 -16.22 -3.56
C MET A 190 19.47 -15.11 -3.56
N GLY A 191 19.22 -14.46 -2.43
CA GLY A 191 18.34 -13.29 -2.35
C GLY A 191 18.83 -12.14 -3.24
N VAL A 192 20.14 -11.87 -3.24
CA VAL A 192 20.76 -10.86 -4.11
C VAL A 192 20.64 -11.26 -5.58
N VAL A 193 20.91 -12.51 -5.94
CA VAL A 193 20.77 -13.01 -7.32
C VAL A 193 19.32 -12.89 -7.79
N GLY A 194 18.33 -13.30 -6.98
CA GLY A 194 16.92 -13.16 -7.31
C GLY A 194 16.52 -11.70 -7.53
N MET A 195 17.01 -10.79 -6.68
CA MET A 195 16.76 -9.35 -6.82
C MET A 195 17.36 -8.78 -8.12
N VAL A 196 18.59 -9.17 -8.47
CA VAL A 196 19.24 -8.74 -9.73
C VAL A 196 18.46 -9.25 -10.94
N ILE A 197 18.05 -10.52 -10.94
CA ILE A 197 17.24 -11.10 -12.01
C ILE A 197 15.91 -10.34 -12.15
N ALA A 198 15.23 -10.05 -11.05
CA ALA A 198 13.97 -9.31 -11.05
C ALA A 198 14.14 -7.90 -11.64
N VAL A 199 15.21 -7.19 -11.28
CA VAL A 199 15.53 -5.85 -11.81
C VAL A 199 15.85 -5.93 -13.30
N VAL A 200 16.70 -6.85 -13.73
CA VAL A 200 17.08 -7.00 -15.14
C VAL A 200 15.86 -7.32 -16.01
N LEU A 201 15.02 -8.29 -15.58
CA LEU A 201 13.80 -8.64 -16.30
C LEU A 201 12.79 -7.49 -16.30
N GLY A 202 12.67 -6.76 -15.21
CA GLY A 202 11.81 -5.57 -15.12
C GLY A 202 12.25 -4.47 -16.08
N VAL A 203 13.54 -4.17 -16.12
CA VAL A 203 14.11 -3.19 -17.08
C VAL A 203 13.94 -3.69 -18.51
N TRP A 204 14.26 -4.95 -18.81
CA TRP A 204 14.10 -5.52 -20.15
C TRP A 204 12.64 -5.42 -20.64
N ALA A 205 11.68 -5.81 -19.81
CA ALA A 205 10.24 -5.70 -20.11
C ALA A 205 9.75 -4.25 -20.24
N SER A 206 10.46 -3.27 -19.66
CA SER A 206 10.10 -1.85 -19.78
C SER A 206 10.57 -1.22 -21.09
N VAL A 207 11.65 -1.76 -21.68
CA VAL A 207 12.30 -1.22 -22.90
C VAL A 207 11.77 -1.89 -24.18
N SER A 208 11.30 -3.15 -24.09
CA SER A 208 10.65 -3.88 -25.19
C SER A 208 9.15 -3.55 -25.30
#